data_10a1c5d48ccf1a3f09677b9b6de9806d
#
_entry.id   10a1c5d48ccf1a3f09677b9b6de9806d
#
_cell.length_a   1.000
_cell.length_b   1.000
_cell.length_c   1.000
_cell.angle_alpha   90.00
_cell.angle_beta   90.00
_cell.angle_gamma   90.00
#
_symmetry.space_group_name_H-M   'P 1'
#
loop_
_entity.id
_entity.type
_entity.pdbx_description
1 polymer ?
#
loop_
_entity_poly.entity_id
_entity_poly.type
_entity_poly.pdbx_seq_one_letter_code
_entity_poly.pdbx_strand_id
1 'polypeptide(L)'
;MNNTPDQKKTDTNIRKVALTALAGTSIEWYDFFLYGAAAALIFPKAFFPEATPTMALILSFGTFAAGFIARPVGGIIFGHYGDRIGRKKTLIIALLLMGISSTLIGLLPTYAMIGIAAPIILTLLRFAQGIAIGGQWGGAMLLVTESAPADKRGYYGAFAQAGAPVGVILANLALIITSSLVSEEFFLTWGWRIPFIASVILIGISMYIQLNLEDTQSFRELQALKEKRLEEDKAPAQLIKASPVLEAIRKYPKRIILAAGAFLSVQVTYYILIAFLLTYGVTSANMSRDDMLLAVLVASALQVPTQFVFSSYSDRHGR
;
A
#
# COMPACT_ATOMS: atom_id res chain seq x y z
N MET A 1 -17.20 -28.50 -21.25
CA MET A 1 -18.10 -27.57 -20.56
C MET A 1 -18.16 -26.29 -21.37
N ASN A 2 -19.23 -26.08 -22.15
CA ASN A 2 -19.38 -24.91 -23.01
C ASN A 2 -19.89 -23.75 -22.13
N ASN A 3 -19.04 -22.76 -21.84
CA ASN A 3 -19.45 -21.53 -21.19
C ASN A 3 -20.40 -20.76 -22.11
N THR A 4 -21.55 -20.37 -21.60
CA THR A 4 -22.50 -19.48 -22.29
C THR A 4 -21.87 -18.10 -22.57
N PRO A 5 -22.29 -17.38 -23.61
CA PRO A 5 -21.74 -16.05 -23.95
C PRO A 5 -21.75 -15.06 -22.76
N ASP A 6 -22.75 -15.13 -21.88
CA ASP A 6 -22.85 -14.29 -20.68
C ASP A 6 -21.82 -14.66 -19.61
N GLN A 7 -21.52 -15.94 -19.42
CA GLN A 7 -20.45 -16.38 -18.52
C GLN A 7 -19.07 -15.92 -19.00
N LYS A 8 -18.81 -15.95 -20.32
CA LYS A 8 -17.56 -15.44 -20.89
C LYS A 8 -17.40 -13.91 -20.68
N LYS A 9 -18.48 -13.14 -20.83
CA LYS A 9 -18.45 -11.70 -20.54
C LYS A 9 -18.18 -11.41 -19.06
N THR A 10 -18.81 -12.11 -18.16
CA THR A 10 -18.62 -11.98 -16.71
C THR A 10 -17.19 -12.38 -16.29
N ASP A 11 -16.67 -13.48 -16.82
CA ASP A 11 -15.29 -13.94 -16.55
C ASP A 11 -14.23 -12.95 -17.09
N THR A 12 -14.47 -12.34 -18.24
CA THR A 12 -13.55 -11.34 -18.81
C THR A 12 -13.55 -10.07 -17.96
N ASN A 13 -14.70 -9.66 -17.45
CA ASN A 13 -14.82 -8.44 -16.63
C ASN A 13 -14.14 -8.60 -15.26
N ILE A 14 -14.34 -9.73 -14.58
CA ILE A 14 -13.69 -9.97 -13.28
C ILE A 14 -12.17 -10.09 -13.38
N ARG A 15 -11.64 -10.73 -14.43
CA ARG A 15 -10.18 -10.79 -14.65
C ARG A 15 -9.59 -9.39 -14.85
N LYS A 16 -10.26 -8.52 -15.59
CA LYS A 16 -9.85 -7.13 -15.79
C LYS A 16 -9.83 -6.38 -14.47
N VAL A 17 -10.87 -6.51 -13.66
CA VAL A 17 -10.95 -5.89 -12.33
C VAL A 17 -9.83 -6.40 -11.42
N ALA A 18 -9.60 -7.72 -11.38
CA ALA A 18 -8.57 -8.34 -10.55
C ALA A 18 -7.15 -7.90 -10.96
N LEU A 19 -6.84 -7.90 -12.26
CA LEU A 19 -5.54 -7.41 -12.77
C LEU A 19 -5.33 -5.92 -12.50
N THR A 20 -6.38 -5.12 -12.61
CA THR A 20 -6.33 -3.70 -12.27
C THR A 20 -6.07 -3.48 -10.78
N ALA A 21 -6.72 -4.27 -9.92
CA ALA A 21 -6.47 -4.21 -8.48
C ALA A 21 -5.04 -4.65 -8.15
N LEU A 22 -4.52 -5.70 -8.79
CA LEU A 22 -3.12 -6.13 -8.65
C LEU A 22 -2.16 -5.01 -9.06
N ALA A 23 -2.36 -4.40 -10.23
CA ALA A 23 -1.49 -3.33 -10.71
C ALA A 23 -1.53 -2.10 -9.78
N GLY A 24 -2.73 -1.66 -9.37
CA GLY A 24 -2.91 -0.54 -8.45
C GLY A 24 -2.22 -0.79 -7.10
N THR A 25 -2.51 -1.92 -6.47
CA THR A 25 -1.92 -2.27 -5.17
C THR A 25 -0.40 -2.50 -5.27
N SER A 26 0.11 -3.06 -6.38
CA SER A 26 1.56 -3.23 -6.58
C SER A 26 2.30 -1.89 -6.60
N ILE A 27 1.73 -0.87 -7.23
CA ILE A 27 2.33 0.47 -7.30
C ILE A 27 2.30 1.15 -5.93
N GLU A 28 1.20 1.00 -5.19
CA GLU A 28 1.08 1.52 -3.82
C GLU A 28 2.12 0.88 -2.88
N TRP A 29 2.25 -0.44 -2.95
CA TRP A 29 3.21 -1.19 -2.14
C TRP A 29 4.66 -0.97 -2.56
N TYR A 30 4.92 -0.70 -3.85
CA TYR A 30 6.25 -0.31 -4.32
C TYR A 30 6.80 0.89 -3.55
N ASP A 31 6.06 2.00 -3.51
CA ASP A 31 6.49 3.20 -2.79
C ASP A 31 6.69 2.95 -1.29
N PHE A 32 5.82 2.12 -0.73
CA PHE A 32 5.90 1.79 0.68
C PHE A 32 7.16 0.98 1.03
N PHE A 33 7.48 -0.05 0.25
CA PHE A 33 8.65 -0.90 0.47
C PHE A 33 9.96 -0.23 0.03
N LEU A 34 9.91 0.60 -1.00
CA LEU A 34 11.04 1.44 -1.37
C LEU A 34 11.50 2.30 -0.19
N TYR A 35 10.55 2.95 0.50
CA TYR A 35 10.86 3.70 1.70
C TYR A 35 11.43 2.80 2.81
N GLY A 36 10.85 1.62 3.03
CA GLY A 36 11.32 0.67 4.03
C GLY A 36 12.77 0.22 3.78
N ALA A 37 13.11 -0.10 2.55
CA ALA A 37 14.48 -0.45 2.16
C ALA A 37 15.45 0.74 2.30
N ALA A 38 15.02 1.94 1.91
CA ALA A 38 15.81 3.15 2.10
C ALA A 38 16.01 3.49 3.59
N ALA A 39 14.99 3.29 4.42
CA ALA A 39 15.07 3.47 5.87
C ALA A 39 16.05 2.50 6.52
N ALA A 40 16.16 1.28 5.98
CA ALA A 40 17.10 0.28 6.45
C ALA A 40 18.56 0.57 6.04
N LEU A 41 18.78 1.02 4.80
CA LEU A 41 20.09 1.00 4.15
C LEU A 41 20.71 2.39 3.91
N ILE A 42 19.90 3.44 3.80
CA ILE A 42 20.30 4.75 3.29
C ILE A 42 20.06 5.87 4.29
N PHE A 43 18.83 5.97 4.81
CA PHE A 43 18.40 7.11 5.64
C PHE A 43 19.16 7.28 6.94
N PRO A 44 19.69 6.23 7.62
CA PRO A 44 20.54 6.41 8.79
C PRO A 44 21.71 7.35 8.50
N LYS A 45 22.39 7.17 7.38
CA LYS A 45 23.53 7.99 6.97
C LYS A 45 23.12 9.34 6.38
N ALA A 46 22.03 9.38 5.61
CA ALA A 46 21.62 10.58 4.87
C ALA A 46 20.91 11.62 5.76
N PHE A 47 20.16 11.17 6.76
CA PHE A 47 19.28 12.03 7.57
C PHE A 47 19.63 12.07 9.06
N PHE A 48 20.44 11.11 9.57
CA PHE A 48 20.81 11.02 10.98
C PHE A 48 22.33 10.81 11.20
N PRO A 49 23.21 11.56 10.48
CA PRO A 49 24.66 11.31 10.51
C PRO A 49 25.31 11.59 11.88
N GLU A 50 24.69 12.44 12.73
CA GLU A 50 25.20 12.79 14.04
C GLU A 50 24.83 11.77 15.14
N ALA A 51 23.92 10.85 14.85
CA ALA A 51 23.51 9.81 15.79
C ALA A 51 24.48 8.60 15.73
N THR A 52 24.57 7.85 16.84
CA THR A 52 25.25 6.56 16.79
C THR A 52 24.59 5.64 15.78
N PRO A 53 25.30 4.67 15.17
CA PRO A 53 24.74 3.80 14.13
C PRO A 53 23.40 3.15 14.54
N THR A 54 23.32 2.65 15.77
CA THR A 54 22.08 2.04 16.30
C THR A 54 20.97 3.09 16.45
N MET A 55 21.27 4.27 16.97
CA MET A 55 20.27 5.34 17.14
C MET A 55 19.81 5.89 15.79
N ALA A 56 20.73 6.07 14.83
CA ALA A 56 20.39 6.50 13.48
C ALA A 56 19.41 5.52 12.80
N LEU A 57 19.62 4.22 12.99
CA LEU A 57 18.73 3.19 12.50
C LEU A 57 17.35 3.24 13.18
N ILE A 58 17.31 3.36 14.52
CA ILE A 58 16.06 3.50 15.29
C ILE A 58 15.28 4.75 14.81
N LEU A 59 15.94 5.87 14.66
CA LEU A 59 15.31 7.11 14.19
C LEU A 59 14.80 6.97 12.75
N SER A 60 15.56 6.32 11.88
CA SER A 60 15.14 6.03 10.51
C SER A 60 13.89 5.15 10.45
N PHE A 61 13.84 4.06 11.20
CA PHE A 61 12.63 3.25 11.32
C PHE A 61 11.50 3.99 12.07
N GLY A 62 11.81 4.93 12.94
CA GLY A 62 10.85 5.84 13.55
C GLY A 62 10.11 6.67 12.51
N THR A 63 10.81 7.19 11.48
CA THR A 63 10.16 7.87 10.36
C THR A 63 9.26 6.91 9.56
N PHE A 64 9.68 5.65 9.37
CA PHE A 64 8.86 4.62 8.73
C PHE A 64 7.60 4.31 9.53
N ALA A 65 7.71 4.22 10.86
CA ALA A 65 6.59 4.01 11.78
C ALA A 65 5.55 5.15 11.74
N ALA A 66 5.98 6.40 11.50
CA ALA A 66 5.06 7.53 11.33
C ALA A 66 4.02 7.28 10.23
N GLY A 67 4.41 6.61 9.14
CA GLY A 67 3.49 6.21 8.10
C GLY A 67 2.42 5.22 8.56
N PHE A 68 2.73 4.30 9.48
CA PHE A 68 1.74 3.37 10.04
C PHE A 68 0.75 4.08 10.98
N ILE A 69 1.26 5.00 11.80
CA ILE A 69 0.42 5.80 12.71
C ILE A 69 -0.57 6.66 11.92
N ALA A 70 -0.17 7.12 10.74
CA ALA A 70 -0.99 7.94 9.87
C ALA A 70 -2.13 7.17 9.18
N ARG A 71 -2.02 5.83 8.98
CA ARG A 71 -3.02 5.03 8.26
C ARG A 71 -4.44 5.07 8.86
N PRO A 72 -4.65 4.90 10.16
CA PRO A 72 -5.98 5.05 10.76
C PRO A 72 -6.58 6.43 10.52
N VAL A 73 -5.76 7.48 10.59
CA VAL A 73 -6.18 8.86 10.31
C VAL A 73 -6.63 8.98 8.85
N GLY A 74 -5.84 8.43 7.92
CA GLY A 74 -6.19 8.34 6.51
C GLY A 74 -7.50 7.60 6.25
N GLY A 75 -7.69 6.46 6.90
CA GLY A 75 -8.93 5.67 6.81
C GLY A 75 -10.16 6.47 7.24
N ILE A 76 -10.06 7.26 8.30
CA ILE A 76 -11.14 8.14 8.77
C ILE A 76 -11.38 9.28 7.78
N ILE A 77 -10.33 9.98 7.35
CA ILE A 77 -10.41 11.11 6.43
C ILE A 77 -11.01 10.68 5.09
N PHE A 78 -10.39 9.69 4.45
CA PHE A 78 -10.80 9.24 3.12
C PHE A 78 -12.13 8.46 3.14
N GLY A 79 -12.46 7.77 4.24
CA GLY A 79 -13.77 7.17 4.45
C GLY A 79 -14.86 8.24 4.50
N HIS A 80 -14.67 9.28 5.30
CA HIS A 80 -15.63 10.38 5.43
C HIS A 80 -15.82 11.17 4.12
N TYR A 81 -14.73 11.55 3.48
CA TYR A 81 -14.79 12.29 2.22
C TYR A 81 -15.26 11.41 1.06
N GLY A 82 -14.91 10.12 1.04
CA GLY A 82 -15.37 9.17 0.03
C GLY A 82 -16.89 9.05 -0.06
N ASP A 83 -17.56 9.14 1.09
CA ASP A 83 -19.02 9.12 1.16
C ASP A 83 -19.68 10.45 0.73
N ARG A 84 -18.94 11.58 0.79
CA ARG A 84 -19.45 12.93 0.45
C ARG A 84 -19.15 13.35 -0.99
N ILE A 85 -17.89 13.24 -1.42
CA ILE A 85 -17.44 13.74 -2.74
C ILE A 85 -17.30 12.65 -3.79
N GLY A 86 -17.55 11.38 -3.39
CA GLY A 86 -17.47 10.21 -4.25
C GLY A 86 -16.14 9.45 -4.11
N ARG A 87 -16.22 8.13 -4.14
CA ARG A 87 -15.05 7.23 -3.93
C ARG A 87 -13.97 7.43 -4.98
N LYS A 88 -14.32 7.61 -6.25
CA LYS A 88 -13.35 7.81 -7.34
C LYS A 88 -12.51 9.07 -7.14
N LYS A 89 -13.13 10.21 -6.81
CA LYS A 89 -12.42 11.47 -6.54
C LYS A 89 -11.49 11.34 -5.34
N THR A 90 -11.95 10.68 -4.31
CA THR A 90 -11.20 10.43 -3.06
C THR A 90 -9.97 9.56 -3.32
N LEU A 91 -10.09 8.51 -4.14
CA LEU A 91 -8.97 7.67 -4.56
C LEU A 91 -7.93 8.45 -5.37
N ILE A 92 -8.36 9.33 -6.28
CA ILE A 92 -7.45 10.19 -7.06
C ILE A 92 -6.66 11.12 -6.13
N ILE A 93 -7.32 11.74 -5.15
CA ILE A 93 -6.67 12.63 -4.18
C ILE A 93 -5.64 11.85 -3.36
N ALA A 94 -5.97 10.64 -2.91
CA ALA A 94 -5.06 9.79 -2.17
C ALA A 94 -3.84 9.38 -3.02
N LEU A 95 -4.04 8.99 -4.28
CA LEU A 95 -2.94 8.68 -5.21
C LEU A 95 -2.03 9.87 -5.46
N LEU A 96 -2.60 11.06 -5.69
CA LEU A 96 -1.82 12.28 -5.87
C LEU A 96 -1.03 12.62 -4.61
N LEU A 97 -1.64 12.53 -3.43
CA LEU A 97 -0.95 12.77 -2.16
C LEU A 97 0.23 11.81 -1.98
N MET A 98 0.04 10.52 -2.27
CA MET A 98 1.09 9.51 -2.20
C MET A 98 2.23 9.83 -3.18
N GLY A 99 1.89 10.10 -4.45
CA GLY A 99 2.87 10.37 -5.48
C GLY A 99 3.69 11.62 -5.28
N ILE A 100 3.04 12.70 -4.91
CA ILE A 100 3.71 13.96 -4.60
C ILE A 100 4.65 13.74 -3.41
N SER A 101 4.19 13.06 -2.35
CA SER A 101 5.02 12.80 -1.18
C SER A 101 6.23 11.92 -1.51
N SER A 102 6.07 10.85 -2.31
CA SER A 102 7.18 9.99 -2.75
C SER A 102 8.22 10.76 -3.57
N THR A 103 7.75 11.57 -4.51
CA THR A 103 8.62 12.39 -5.35
C THR A 103 9.39 13.41 -4.52
N LEU A 104 8.72 14.08 -3.59
CA LEU A 104 9.36 15.03 -2.69
C LEU A 104 10.39 14.37 -1.77
N ILE A 105 10.19 13.12 -1.35
CA ILE A 105 11.21 12.34 -0.62
C ILE A 105 12.45 12.16 -1.51
N GLY A 106 12.27 11.79 -2.77
CA GLY A 106 13.39 11.68 -3.73
C GLY A 106 14.13 12.99 -3.98
N LEU A 107 13.45 14.12 -3.88
CA LEU A 107 14.03 15.46 -4.08
C LEU A 107 14.52 16.09 -2.77
N LEU A 108 14.26 15.46 -1.61
CA LEU A 108 14.57 16.05 -0.31
C LEU A 108 16.08 16.23 -0.10
N PRO A 109 16.55 17.43 0.29
CA PRO A 109 17.92 17.66 0.72
C PRO A 109 18.26 16.81 1.94
N THR A 110 19.53 16.35 2.03
CA THR A 110 20.02 15.57 3.17
C THR A 110 20.30 16.44 4.39
N TYR A 111 20.59 15.80 5.52
CA TYR A 111 21.00 16.51 6.75
C TYR A 111 22.19 17.45 6.54
N ALA A 112 23.17 17.05 5.72
CA ALA A 112 24.33 17.86 5.41
C ALA A 112 24.00 19.21 4.74
N MET A 113 22.83 19.32 4.07
CA MET A 113 22.40 20.51 3.34
C MET A 113 21.50 21.43 4.18
N ILE A 114 20.54 20.87 4.91
CA ILE A 114 19.50 21.62 5.63
C ILE A 114 19.37 21.25 7.11
N GLY A 115 20.32 20.46 7.65
CA GLY A 115 20.34 20.10 9.07
C GLY A 115 19.10 19.35 9.53
N ILE A 116 18.65 19.65 10.75
CA ILE A 116 17.50 18.99 11.40
C ILE A 116 16.17 19.10 10.63
N ALA A 117 16.05 20.07 9.73
CA ALA A 117 14.85 20.20 8.89
C ALA A 117 14.67 18.99 7.96
N ALA A 118 15.76 18.32 7.52
CA ALA A 118 15.69 17.17 6.64
C ALA A 118 14.91 16.00 7.23
N PRO A 119 15.23 15.44 8.41
CA PRO A 119 14.47 14.34 9.00
C PRO A 119 13.05 14.74 9.42
N ILE A 120 12.81 16.01 9.77
CA ILE A 120 11.46 16.49 10.09
C ILE A 120 10.58 16.44 8.83
N ILE A 121 11.06 17.01 7.72
CA ILE A 121 10.32 17.01 6.44
C ILE A 121 10.14 15.57 5.95
N LEU A 122 11.17 14.71 6.05
CA LEU A 122 11.07 13.29 5.72
C LEU A 122 9.92 12.61 6.48
N THR A 123 9.83 12.86 7.79
CA THR A 123 8.78 12.29 8.65
C THR A 123 7.40 12.81 8.26
N LEU A 124 7.26 14.09 7.97
CA LEU A 124 5.99 14.69 7.54
C LEU A 124 5.53 14.14 6.19
N LEU A 125 6.45 14.00 5.22
CA LEU A 125 6.14 13.39 3.93
C LEU A 125 5.73 11.92 4.09
N ARG A 126 6.40 11.18 4.97
CA ARG A 126 6.03 9.80 5.30
C ARG A 126 4.66 9.71 5.96
N PHE A 127 4.35 10.63 6.85
CA PHE A 127 3.03 10.73 7.47
C PHE A 127 1.94 11.00 6.41
N ALA A 128 2.18 11.90 5.47
CA ALA A 128 1.28 12.18 4.35
C ALA A 128 1.06 10.94 3.45
N GLN A 129 2.12 10.17 3.14
CA GLN A 129 1.99 8.88 2.44
C GLN A 129 1.12 7.90 3.25
N GLY A 130 1.32 7.81 4.56
CA GLY A 130 0.53 6.96 5.44
C GLY A 130 -0.96 7.29 5.42
N ILE A 131 -1.31 8.58 5.44
CA ILE A 131 -2.69 9.06 5.27
C ILE A 131 -3.26 8.56 3.93
N ALA A 132 -2.52 8.71 2.83
CA ALA A 132 -2.95 8.29 1.51
C ALA A 132 -3.27 6.78 1.46
N ILE A 133 -2.35 5.93 1.93
CA ILE A 133 -2.49 4.47 1.92
C ILE A 133 -3.67 4.01 2.79
N GLY A 134 -3.91 4.68 3.93
CA GLY A 134 -5.00 4.32 4.85
C GLY A 134 -6.38 4.30 4.23
N GLY A 135 -6.60 5.09 3.16
CA GLY A 135 -7.88 5.17 2.45
C GLY A 135 -8.07 4.18 1.30
N GLN A 136 -6.99 3.59 0.79
CA GLN A 136 -7.01 2.88 -0.50
C GLN A 136 -7.15 1.35 -0.38
N TRP A 137 -6.43 0.72 0.53
CA TRP A 137 -6.31 -0.75 0.59
C TRP A 137 -7.65 -1.48 0.77
N GLY A 138 -8.51 -1.01 1.68
CA GLY A 138 -9.82 -1.61 1.91
C GLY A 138 -10.74 -1.57 0.69
N GLY A 139 -10.65 -0.49 -0.11
CA GLY A 139 -11.44 -0.31 -1.33
C GLY A 139 -11.09 -1.32 -2.42
N ALA A 140 -9.80 -1.54 -2.68
CA ALA A 140 -9.33 -2.49 -3.70
C ALA A 140 -9.74 -3.93 -3.37
N MET A 141 -9.61 -4.34 -2.10
CA MET A 141 -9.98 -5.68 -1.65
C MET A 141 -11.48 -5.93 -1.76
N LEU A 142 -12.30 -4.98 -1.31
CA LEU A 142 -13.77 -5.05 -1.44
C LEU A 142 -14.21 -5.10 -2.90
N LEU A 143 -13.63 -4.26 -3.75
CA LEU A 143 -13.94 -4.22 -5.17
C LEU A 143 -13.79 -5.60 -5.83
N VAL A 144 -12.66 -6.28 -5.58
CA VAL A 144 -12.39 -7.58 -6.18
C VAL A 144 -13.28 -8.67 -5.59
N THR A 145 -13.42 -8.70 -4.25
CA THR A 145 -14.18 -9.77 -3.58
C THR A 145 -15.70 -9.67 -3.81
N GLU A 146 -16.24 -8.46 -3.95
CA GLU A 146 -17.65 -8.24 -4.28
C GLU A 146 -17.95 -8.56 -5.75
N SER A 147 -16.99 -8.30 -6.65
CA SER A 147 -17.14 -8.61 -8.08
C SER A 147 -16.89 -10.09 -8.41
N ALA A 148 -16.27 -10.86 -7.49
CA ALA A 148 -15.91 -12.23 -7.72
C ALA A 148 -17.08 -13.20 -7.47
N PRO A 149 -17.19 -14.29 -8.28
CA PRO A 149 -18.10 -15.39 -8.01
C PRO A 149 -17.86 -15.97 -6.60
N ALA A 150 -18.92 -16.41 -5.93
CA ALA A 150 -18.87 -16.85 -4.53
C ALA A 150 -17.89 -18.00 -4.28
N ASP A 151 -17.74 -18.89 -5.27
CA ASP A 151 -16.85 -20.06 -5.27
C ASP A 151 -15.39 -19.74 -5.59
N LYS A 152 -15.06 -18.49 -5.99
CA LYS A 152 -13.71 -18.06 -6.39
C LYS A 152 -13.27 -16.75 -5.73
N ARG A 153 -13.92 -16.35 -4.65
CA ARG A 153 -13.61 -15.09 -3.95
C ARG A 153 -12.19 -15.07 -3.37
N GLY A 154 -11.68 -16.21 -2.90
CA GLY A 154 -10.31 -16.34 -2.41
C GLY A 154 -9.32 -16.15 -3.56
N TYR A 155 -9.49 -16.89 -4.67
CA TYR A 155 -8.63 -16.79 -5.83
C TYR A 155 -8.54 -15.38 -6.39
N TYR A 156 -9.68 -14.72 -6.62
CA TYR A 156 -9.67 -13.35 -7.14
C TYR A 156 -9.18 -12.32 -6.09
N GLY A 157 -9.48 -12.52 -4.80
CA GLY A 157 -8.95 -11.72 -3.71
C GLY A 157 -7.42 -11.79 -3.61
N ALA A 158 -6.82 -12.92 -4.00
CA ALA A 158 -5.36 -13.07 -4.07
C ALA A 158 -4.70 -12.07 -5.02
N PHE A 159 -5.37 -11.58 -6.06
CA PHE A 159 -4.82 -10.55 -6.96
C PHE A 159 -4.53 -9.24 -6.21
N ALA A 160 -5.48 -8.76 -5.43
CA ALA A 160 -5.27 -7.53 -4.64
C ALA A 160 -4.18 -7.73 -3.56
N GLN A 161 -4.12 -8.93 -2.97
CA GLN A 161 -3.13 -9.23 -1.93
C GLN A 161 -1.73 -9.48 -2.50
N ALA A 162 -1.61 -10.05 -3.71
CA ALA A 162 -0.34 -10.25 -4.41
C ALA A 162 0.35 -8.93 -4.81
N GLY A 163 -0.37 -7.81 -4.76
CA GLY A 163 0.23 -6.49 -4.92
C GLY A 163 1.35 -6.20 -3.94
N ALA A 164 1.27 -6.70 -2.70
CA ALA A 164 2.32 -6.49 -1.70
C ALA A 164 3.66 -7.15 -2.11
N PRO A 165 3.76 -8.47 -2.33
CA PRO A 165 5.02 -9.06 -2.77
C PRO A 165 5.48 -8.56 -4.15
N VAL A 166 4.58 -8.24 -5.08
CA VAL A 166 4.97 -7.60 -6.35
C VAL A 166 5.56 -6.21 -6.11
N GLY A 167 5.00 -5.41 -5.21
CA GLY A 167 5.55 -4.13 -4.81
C GLY A 167 6.95 -4.24 -4.20
N VAL A 168 7.20 -5.26 -3.34
CA VAL A 168 8.53 -5.56 -2.80
C VAL A 168 9.52 -5.89 -3.93
N ILE A 169 9.12 -6.75 -4.87
CA ILE A 169 9.94 -7.11 -6.02
C ILE A 169 10.33 -5.86 -6.83
N LEU A 170 9.36 -5.03 -7.17
CA LEU A 170 9.59 -3.81 -7.94
C LEU A 170 10.51 -2.84 -7.19
N ALA A 171 10.31 -2.64 -5.88
CA ALA A 171 11.14 -1.75 -5.07
C ALA A 171 12.59 -2.23 -4.97
N ASN A 172 12.79 -3.53 -4.70
CA ASN A 172 14.14 -4.10 -4.63
C ASN A 172 14.83 -4.10 -5.99
N LEU A 173 14.13 -4.46 -7.07
CA LEU A 173 14.67 -4.37 -8.43
C LEU A 173 15.08 -2.93 -8.78
N ALA A 174 14.28 -1.93 -8.44
CA ALA A 174 14.61 -0.53 -8.69
C ALA A 174 15.89 -0.12 -7.95
N LEU A 175 16.08 -0.56 -6.71
CA LEU A 175 17.30 -0.30 -5.93
C LEU A 175 18.50 -1.07 -6.50
N ILE A 176 18.37 -2.36 -6.83
CA ILE A 176 19.44 -3.19 -7.42
C ILE A 176 19.87 -2.63 -8.75
N ILE A 177 18.94 -2.34 -9.66
CA ILE A 177 19.24 -1.77 -10.98
C ILE A 177 19.95 -0.43 -10.81
N THR A 178 19.44 0.44 -9.95
CA THR A 178 20.06 1.76 -9.74
C THR A 178 21.47 1.60 -9.15
N SER A 179 21.67 0.74 -8.15
CA SER A 179 22.98 0.51 -7.55
C SER A 179 23.99 -0.12 -8.51
N SER A 180 23.53 -0.98 -9.43
CA SER A 180 24.41 -1.61 -10.41
C SER A 180 24.83 -0.70 -11.56
N LEU A 181 24.06 0.35 -11.86
CA LEU A 181 24.34 1.28 -12.95
C LEU A 181 25.22 2.46 -12.56
N VAL A 182 25.45 2.68 -11.26
CA VAL A 182 26.23 3.81 -10.75
C VAL A 182 27.26 3.35 -9.72
N SER A 183 28.28 4.18 -9.44
CA SER A 183 29.23 3.88 -8.36
C SER A 183 28.53 3.88 -7.00
N GLU A 184 29.06 3.14 -6.04
CA GLU A 184 28.51 3.07 -4.69
C GLU A 184 28.48 4.45 -4.02
N GLU A 185 29.50 5.26 -4.22
CA GLU A 185 29.57 6.63 -3.71
C GLU A 185 28.45 7.49 -4.30
N PHE A 186 28.22 7.42 -5.61
CA PHE A 186 27.12 8.14 -6.26
C PHE A 186 25.76 7.61 -5.81
N PHE A 187 25.61 6.28 -5.64
CA PHE A 187 24.37 5.69 -5.15
C PHE A 187 24.01 6.22 -3.76
N LEU A 188 24.95 6.25 -2.83
CA LEU A 188 24.73 6.71 -1.45
C LEU A 188 24.48 8.23 -1.35
N THR A 189 25.06 9.02 -2.26
CA THR A 189 24.91 10.48 -2.25
C THR A 189 23.65 10.94 -3.00
N TRP A 190 23.39 10.39 -4.18
CA TRP A 190 22.31 10.85 -5.05
C TRP A 190 21.48 9.72 -5.68
N GLY A 191 22.10 8.61 -6.07
CA GLY A 191 21.46 7.57 -6.88
C GLY A 191 20.22 6.94 -6.26
N TRP A 192 20.15 6.82 -4.93
CA TRP A 192 18.98 6.30 -4.21
C TRP A 192 17.69 7.12 -4.42
N ARG A 193 17.82 8.34 -4.93
CA ARG A 193 16.68 9.21 -5.25
C ARG A 193 15.94 8.79 -6.52
N ILE A 194 16.66 8.16 -7.46
CA ILE A 194 16.13 7.77 -8.77
C ILE A 194 14.86 6.91 -8.64
N PRO A 195 14.82 5.84 -7.83
CA PRO A 195 13.60 5.05 -7.63
C PRO A 195 12.42 5.85 -7.10
N PHE A 196 12.65 6.81 -6.18
CA PHE A 196 11.59 7.67 -5.64
C PHE A 196 11.05 8.65 -6.68
N ILE A 197 11.91 9.23 -7.50
CA ILE A 197 11.50 10.13 -8.60
C ILE A 197 10.74 9.32 -9.67
N ALA A 198 11.18 8.10 -9.98
CA ALA A 198 10.51 7.20 -10.90
C ALA A 198 9.09 6.80 -10.44
N SER A 199 8.78 6.91 -9.16
CA SER A 199 7.42 6.70 -8.61
C SER A 199 6.37 7.57 -9.30
N VAL A 200 6.72 8.77 -9.76
CA VAL A 200 5.82 9.65 -10.53
C VAL A 200 5.23 8.91 -11.74
N ILE A 201 6.04 8.15 -12.46
CA ILE A 201 5.59 7.42 -13.64
C ILE A 201 4.61 6.31 -13.23
N LEU A 202 4.96 5.56 -12.18
CA LEU A 202 4.12 4.46 -11.68
C LEU A 202 2.78 4.98 -11.18
N ILE A 203 2.77 6.12 -10.49
CA ILE A 203 1.55 6.75 -10.01
C ILE A 203 0.69 7.29 -11.15
N GLY A 204 1.31 7.86 -12.19
CA GLY A 204 0.62 8.24 -13.43
C GLY A 204 -0.07 7.04 -14.09
N ILE A 205 0.59 5.88 -14.13
CA ILE A 205 0.03 4.62 -14.63
C ILE A 205 -1.13 4.16 -13.73
N SER A 206 -0.94 4.15 -12.39
CA SER A 206 -2.00 3.77 -11.45
C SER A 206 -3.23 4.67 -11.58
N MET A 207 -3.01 5.96 -11.69
CA MET A 207 -4.09 6.94 -11.88
C MET A 207 -4.83 6.70 -13.20
N TYR A 208 -4.11 6.48 -14.30
CA TYR A 208 -4.72 6.14 -15.60
C TYR A 208 -5.58 4.88 -15.51
N ILE A 209 -5.07 3.83 -14.87
CA ILE A 209 -5.78 2.56 -14.66
C ILE A 209 -7.06 2.80 -13.84
N GLN A 210 -6.97 3.53 -12.72
CA GLN A 210 -8.12 3.78 -11.84
C GLN A 210 -9.17 4.71 -12.47
N LEU A 211 -8.76 5.68 -13.28
CA LEU A 211 -9.68 6.55 -14.00
C LEU A 211 -10.53 5.79 -15.03
N ASN A 212 -9.96 4.75 -15.65
CA ASN A 212 -10.62 3.91 -16.64
C ASN A 212 -11.39 2.72 -16.03
N LEU A 213 -11.36 2.55 -14.70
CA LEU A 213 -12.21 1.58 -14.01
C LEU A 213 -13.64 2.13 -13.92
N GLU A 214 -14.58 1.34 -14.41
CA GLU A 214 -16.00 1.61 -14.18
C GLU A 214 -16.35 1.28 -12.71
N ASP A 215 -17.24 2.10 -12.13
CA ASP A 215 -17.80 1.81 -10.81
C ASP A 215 -18.54 0.46 -10.83
N THR A 216 -18.40 -0.33 -9.75
CA THR A 216 -19.07 -1.62 -9.65
C THR A 216 -20.59 -1.47 -9.72
N GLN A 217 -21.25 -2.52 -10.22
CA GLN A 217 -22.70 -2.56 -10.29
C GLN A 217 -23.33 -2.36 -8.91
N SER A 218 -22.78 -2.97 -7.88
CA SER A 218 -23.21 -2.79 -6.47
C SER A 218 -23.07 -1.35 -5.97
N PHE A 219 -22.04 -0.63 -6.42
CA PHE A 219 -21.87 0.78 -6.07
C PHE A 219 -22.86 1.68 -6.82
N ARG A 220 -23.12 1.39 -8.11
CA ARG A 220 -24.16 2.09 -8.89
C ARG A 220 -25.55 1.86 -8.29
N GLU A 221 -25.86 0.64 -7.88
CA GLU A 221 -27.12 0.31 -7.20
C GLU A 221 -27.27 1.02 -5.85
N LEU A 222 -26.18 1.10 -5.05
CA LEU A 222 -26.16 1.86 -3.82
C LEU A 222 -26.32 3.37 -4.03
N GLN A 223 -25.73 3.93 -5.07
CA GLN A 223 -25.94 5.33 -5.44
C GLN A 223 -27.37 5.56 -5.89
N ALA A 224 -27.91 4.72 -6.75
CA ALA A 224 -29.31 4.83 -7.21
C ALA A 224 -30.32 4.70 -6.05
N LEU A 225 -30.02 3.82 -5.07
CA LEU A 225 -30.84 3.71 -3.85
C LEU A 225 -30.71 4.94 -2.94
N LYS A 226 -29.52 5.55 -2.85
CA LYS A 226 -29.32 6.81 -2.13
C LYS A 226 -30.05 7.97 -2.80
N GLU A 227 -29.95 8.09 -4.12
CA GLU A 227 -30.66 9.12 -4.90
C GLU A 227 -32.18 8.97 -4.75
N LYS A 228 -32.73 7.77 -4.88
CA LYS A 228 -34.15 7.52 -4.63
C LYS A 228 -34.60 7.88 -3.22
N ARG A 229 -33.82 7.57 -2.19
CA ARG A 229 -34.10 7.95 -0.80
C ARG A 229 -34.02 9.47 -0.57
N LEU A 230 -33.11 10.16 -1.25
CA LEU A 230 -33.03 11.63 -1.20
C LEU A 230 -34.21 12.31 -1.93
N GLU A 231 -34.76 11.66 -2.95
CA GLU A 231 -35.99 12.13 -3.64
C GLU A 231 -37.25 11.82 -2.86
N GLU A 232 -37.31 10.68 -2.15
CA GLU A 232 -38.46 10.26 -1.34
C GLU A 232 -38.51 10.94 0.03
N ASP A 233 -37.37 11.20 0.67
CA ASP A 233 -37.27 11.87 1.96
C ASP A 233 -36.99 13.37 1.78
N LYS A 234 -38.07 14.16 1.74
CA LYS A 234 -38.00 15.63 1.99
C LYS A 234 -37.66 15.95 3.46
N ALA A 235 -37.06 15.04 4.19
CA ALA A 235 -36.65 15.23 5.58
C ALA A 235 -35.27 15.87 5.70
N PRO A 236 -35.09 16.84 6.61
CA PRO A 236 -33.85 17.59 6.71
C PRO A 236 -32.66 16.71 7.11
N ALA A 237 -31.47 17.10 6.70
CA ALA A 237 -30.13 16.50 6.82
C ALA A 237 -29.69 16.01 8.22
N GLN A 238 -30.56 15.49 9.05
CA GLN A 238 -30.31 15.06 10.43
C GLN A 238 -29.88 13.57 10.59
N LEU A 239 -29.79 12.79 9.49
CA LEU A 239 -29.39 11.37 9.53
C LEU A 239 -27.91 11.11 9.21
N ILE A 240 -27.04 12.14 9.29
CA ILE A 240 -25.61 11.92 9.46
C ILE A 240 -25.32 11.79 10.97
N LYS A 241 -26.05 10.91 11.65
CA LYS A 241 -25.77 10.53 13.04
C LYS A 241 -24.82 9.35 13.04
N ALA A 242 -23.66 9.57 13.67
CA ALA A 242 -22.59 8.65 14.01
C ALA A 242 -21.80 8.07 12.82
N SER A 243 -20.49 8.31 12.83
CA SER A 243 -19.55 7.63 11.95
C SER A 243 -19.77 6.11 12.09
N PRO A 244 -20.00 5.35 10.98
CA PRO A 244 -20.17 3.88 11.04
C PRO A 244 -19.03 3.20 11.79
N VAL A 245 -17.82 3.78 11.75
CA VAL A 245 -16.64 3.34 12.50
C VAL A 245 -16.85 3.46 14.01
N LEU A 246 -17.39 4.60 14.49
CA LEU A 246 -17.63 4.83 15.91
C LEU A 246 -18.70 3.88 16.46
N GLU A 247 -19.74 3.62 15.67
CA GLU A 247 -20.79 2.65 16.00
C GLU A 247 -20.23 1.22 16.08
N ALA A 248 -19.40 0.82 15.10
CA ALA A 248 -18.75 -0.48 15.09
C ALA A 248 -17.83 -0.68 16.30
N ILE A 249 -17.01 0.33 16.64
CA ILE A 249 -16.14 0.32 17.82
C ILE A 249 -16.97 0.18 19.10
N ARG A 250 -18.06 0.89 19.20
CA ARG A 250 -18.94 0.87 20.40
C ARG A 250 -19.69 -0.46 20.53
N LYS A 251 -20.14 -1.03 19.41
CA LYS A 251 -20.97 -2.25 19.39
C LYS A 251 -20.17 -3.54 19.49
N TYR A 252 -18.94 -3.58 18.91
CA TYR A 252 -18.14 -4.79 18.79
C TYR A 252 -16.67 -4.63 19.23
N PRO A 253 -16.34 -3.96 20.36
CA PRO A 253 -14.96 -3.63 20.73
C PRO A 253 -14.09 -4.89 20.88
N LYS A 254 -14.62 -5.93 21.54
CA LYS A 254 -13.91 -7.19 21.76
C LYS A 254 -13.55 -7.91 20.45
N ARG A 255 -14.47 -7.94 19.48
CA ARG A 255 -14.21 -8.57 18.16
C ARG A 255 -13.15 -7.79 17.38
N ILE A 256 -13.18 -6.46 17.45
CA ILE A 256 -12.18 -5.59 16.80
C ILE A 256 -10.80 -5.83 17.39
N ILE A 257 -10.67 -5.87 18.72
CA ILE A 257 -9.40 -6.11 19.41
C ILE A 257 -8.84 -7.51 19.06
N LEU A 258 -9.67 -8.54 19.07
CA LEU A 258 -9.25 -9.90 18.72
C LEU A 258 -8.80 -10.01 17.25
N ALA A 259 -9.56 -9.41 16.34
CA ALA A 259 -9.20 -9.38 14.93
C ALA A 259 -7.89 -8.61 14.70
N ALA A 260 -7.73 -7.46 15.36
CA ALA A 260 -6.50 -6.67 15.30
C ALA A 260 -5.30 -7.45 15.86
N GLY A 261 -5.45 -8.15 16.98
CA GLY A 261 -4.40 -8.99 17.57
C GLY A 261 -3.99 -10.16 16.67
N ALA A 262 -4.96 -10.85 16.07
CA ALA A 262 -4.68 -11.92 15.12
C ALA A 262 -3.94 -11.42 13.87
N PHE A 263 -4.36 -10.27 13.32
CA PHE A 263 -3.69 -9.66 12.16
C PHE A 263 -2.31 -9.12 12.48
N LEU A 264 -2.09 -8.60 13.69
CA LEU A 264 -0.82 -8.06 14.16
C LEU A 264 0.30 -9.11 14.09
N SER A 265 0.05 -10.36 14.50
CA SER A 265 1.07 -11.43 14.50
C SER A 265 1.61 -11.71 13.08
N VAL A 266 0.73 -11.74 12.10
CA VAL A 266 1.09 -11.93 10.68
C VAL A 266 1.92 -10.75 10.16
N GLN A 267 1.46 -9.53 10.47
CA GLN A 267 2.12 -8.31 9.98
C GLN A 267 3.48 -8.09 10.62
N VAL A 268 3.63 -8.32 11.93
CA VAL A 268 4.93 -8.20 12.62
C VAL A 268 5.94 -9.16 12.01
N THR A 269 5.58 -10.44 11.81
CA THR A 269 6.45 -11.42 11.17
C THR A 269 6.85 -10.98 9.76
N TYR A 270 5.89 -10.51 8.96
CA TYR A 270 6.14 -10.06 7.60
C TYR A 270 7.14 -8.89 7.54
N TYR A 271 6.95 -7.86 8.39
CA TYR A 271 7.85 -6.70 8.40
C TYR A 271 9.23 -7.02 8.99
N ILE A 272 9.33 -7.95 9.94
CA ILE A 272 10.63 -8.46 10.41
C ILE A 272 11.39 -9.08 9.23
N LEU A 273 10.74 -9.94 8.45
CA LEU A 273 11.37 -10.63 7.33
C LEU A 273 11.77 -9.66 6.19
N ILE A 274 10.94 -8.69 5.85
CA ILE A 274 11.17 -7.83 4.69
C ILE A 274 12.02 -6.60 4.99
N ALA A 275 11.87 -6.00 6.18
CA ALA A 275 12.55 -4.77 6.53
C ALA A 275 13.70 -4.98 7.53
N PHE A 276 13.44 -5.64 8.66
CA PHE A 276 14.45 -5.78 9.71
C PHE A 276 15.59 -6.72 9.32
N LEU A 277 15.29 -7.89 8.70
CA LEU A 277 16.35 -8.83 8.29
C LEU A 277 17.29 -8.24 7.25
N LEU A 278 16.83 -7.30 6.43
CA LEU A 278 17.68 -6.56 5.49
C LEU A 278 18.81 -5.82 6.25
N THR A 279 18.44 -5.08 7.29
CA THR A 279 19.41 -4.41 8.16
C THR A 279 20.29 -5.39 8.92
N TYR A 280 19.69 -6.41 9.54
CA TYR A 280 20.42 -7.41 10.34
C TYR A 280 21.44 -8.16 9.49
N GLY A 281 21.09 -8.55 8.27
CA GLY A 281 21.99 -9.22 7.34
C GLY A 281 23.23 -8.38 7.02
N VAL A 282 23.02 -7.08 6.74
CA VAL A 282 24.12 -6.18 6.40
C VAL A 282 24.96 -5.80 7.63
N THR A 283 24.33 -5.48 8.77
CA THR A 283 25.05 -4.94 9.94
C THR A 283 25.61 -5.99 10.87
N SER A 284 24.96 -7.14 11.01
CA SER A 284 25.31 -8.18 11.99
C SER A 284 25.86 -9.46 11.36
N ALA A 285 25.32 -9.85 10.18
CA ALA A 285 25.78 -11.04 9.48
C ALA A 285 26.84 -10.74 8.39
N ASN A 286 27.24 -9.47 8.22
CA ASN A 286 28.22 -9.01 7.23
C ASN A 286 27.92 -9.45 5.78
N MET A 287 26.64 -9.60 5.45
CA MET A 287 26.22 -9.89 4.08
C MET A 287 26.25 -8.61 3.24
N SER A 288 26.43 -8.76 1.92
CA SER A 288 26.33 -7.61 1.03
C SER A 288 24.88 -7.10 0.98
N ARG A 289 24.74 -5.80 0.75
CA ARG A 289 23.42 -5.18 0.54
C ARG A 289 22.67 -5.87 -0.60
N ASP A 290 23.36 -6.15 -1.69
CA ASP A 290 22.76 -6.71 -2.91
C ASP A 290 22.34 -8.16 -2.71
N ASP A 291 23.09 -8.96 -1.94
CA ASP A 291 22.69 -10.33 -1.56
C ASP A 291 21.40 -10.32 -0.72
N MET A 292 21.30 -9.37 0.21
CA MET A 292 20.09 -9.24 1.04
C MET A 292 18.87 -8.78 0.24
N LEU A 293 19.04 -7.82 -0.67
CA LEU A 293 17.97 -7.39 -1.57
C LEU A 293 17.54 -8.54 -2.49
N LEU A 294 18.49 -9.34 -3.00
CA LEU A 294 18.21 -10.52 -3.80
C LEU A 294 17.45 -11.59 -3.01
N ALA A 295 17.85 -11.85 -1.76
CA ALA A 295 17.15 -12.81 -0.90
C ALA A 295 15.69 -12.42 -0.66
N VAL A 296 15.42 -11.14 -0.36
CA VAL A 296 14.05 -10.61 -0.21
C VAL A 296 13.28 -10.70 -1.53
N LEU A 297 13.93 -10.44 -2.66
CA LEU A 297 13.34 -10.54 -3.99
C LEU A 297 12.91 -11.99 -4.29
N VAL A 298 13.78 -12.98 -4.06
CA VAL A 298 13.47 -14.41 -4.28
C VAL A 298 12.34 -14.86 -3.37
N ALA A 299 12.37 -14.50 -2.08
CA ALA A 299 11.29 -14.81 -1.15
C ALA A 299 9.94 -14.23 -1.60
N SER A 300 9.93 -12.98 -2.05
CA SER A 300 8.73 -12.32 -2.55
C SER A 300 8.22 -12.92 -3.87
N ALA A 301 9.15 -13.32 -4.76
CA ALA A 301 8.81 -14.01 -6.00
C ALA A 301 8.14 -15.37 -5.76
N LEU A 302 8.57 -16.11 -4.73
CA LEU A 302 7.94 -17.37 -4.30
C LEU A 302 6.59 -17.13 -3.62
N GLN A 303 6.43 -16.00 -2.92
CA GLN A 303 5.18 -15.65 -2.23
C GLN A 303 4.02 -15.43 -3.21
N VAL A 304 4.26 -14.86 -4.39
CA VAL A 304 3.20 -14.60 -5.38
C VAL A 304 2.45 -15.88 -5.77
N PRO A 305 3.09 -16.92 -6.34
CA PRO A 305 2.38 -18.13 -6.74
C PRO A 305 1.77 -18.88 -5.54
N THR A 306 2.44 -18.90 -4.38
CA THR A 306 1.92 -19.55 -3.18
C THR A 306 0.62 -18.92 -2.69
N GLN A 307 0.46 -17.60 -2.77
CA GLN A 307 -0.80 -16.94 -2.45
C GLN A 307 -1.97 -17.44 -3.32
N PHE A 308 -1.77 -17.57 -4.63
CA PHE A 308 -2.81 -18.08 -5.53
C PHE A 308 -3.15 -19.55 -5.26
N VAL A 309 -2.13 -20.38 -4.97
CA VAL A 309 -2.33 -21.78 -4.63
C VAL A 309 -3.16 -21.94 -3.36
N PHE A 310 -2.75 -21.28 -2.27
CA PHE A 310 -3.44 -21.40 -0.99
C PHE A 310 -4.82 -20.74 -1.00
N SER A 311 -5.00 -19.63 -1.71
CA SER A 311 -6.31 -19.00 -1.86
C SER A 311 -7.27 -19.88 -2.66
N SER A 312 -6.81 -20.53 -3.73
CA SER A 312 -7.60 -21.50 -4.49
C SER A 312 -7.95 -22.73 -3.67
N TYR A 313 -7.01 -23.19 -2.83
CA TYR A 313 -7.23 -24.29 -1.91
C TYR A 313 -8.32 -23.95 -0.88
N SER A 314 -8.25 -22.74 -0.31
CA SER A 314 -9.24 -22.22 0.64
C SER A 314 -10.65 -22.11 0.03
N ASP A 315 -10.77 -21.74 -1.24
CA ASP A 315 -12.07 -21.70 -1.93
C ASP A 315 -12.72 -23.08 -2.07
N ARG A 316 -11.90 -24.17 -2.15
CA ARG A 316 -12.38 -25.55 -2.33
C ARG A 316 -12.66 -26.29 -1.02
N HIS A 317 -11.86 -26.03 0.03
CA HIS A 317 -11.89 -26.80 1.28
C HIS A 317 -12.47 -26.03 2.46
N GLY A 318 -12.88 -24.77 2.25
CA GLY A 318 -13.40 -23.88 3.28
C GLY A 318 -12.33 -22.97 3.88
N ARG A 319 -12.80 -21.97 4.61
CA ARG A 319 -12.00 -20.90 5.24
C ARG A 319 -11.81 -21.14 6.71
#